data_96404c5d215266e7d3fa14e8f9fe10d5
#
_entry.id   96404c5d215266e7d3fa14e8f9fe10d5
#
_cell.length_a   1.000
_cell.length_b   1.000
_cell.length_c   1.000
_cell.angle_alpha   90.00
_cell.angle_beta   90.00
_cell.angle_gamma   90.00
#
_symmetry.space_group_name_H-M   'P 1'
#
loop_
_entity.id
_entity.type
_entity.pdbx_description
1 polymer ?
#
loop_
_entity_poly.entity_id
_entity_poly.type
_entity_poly.pdbx_seq_one_letter_code
_entity_poly.pdbx_strand_id
1 'polypeptide(L)'
;MTRGDVVTVVAPGGYGKPRPALVVQSDLFRDHSSITVCLMTSDLRDTPLFRFTVPPKSSNGLHKPSQVMVDQIVTVATARIGETIGRLDDSEMVEVARLLALWLGLA
;
A
#
# COMPACT_ATOMS: atom_id res chain seq x y z
N MET A 1 -6.91 -0.24 11.71
CA MET A 1 -6.13 -0.39 10.45
C MET A 1 -5.05 -1.42 10.71
N THR A 2 -4.93 -2.39 9.82
CA THR A 2 -4.01 -3.52 9.97
C THR A 2 -3.20 -3.71 8.70
N ARG A 3 -2.08 -4.44 8.82
CA ARG A 3 -1.26 -4.82 7.67
C ARG A 3 -2.11 -5.54 6.62
N GLY A 4 -2.01 -5.09 5.37
CA GLY A 4 -2.81 -5.62 4.25
C GLY A 4 -4.02 -4.78 3.91
N ASP A 5 -4.43 -3.86 4.78
CA ASP A 5 -5.54 -2.96 4.45
C ASP A 5 -5.14 -2.02 3.31
N VAL A 6 -6.09 -1.80 2.40
CA VAL A 6 -6.00 -0.75 1.38
C VAL A 6 -6.72 0.47 1.92
N VAL A 7 -6.01 1.55 2.05
CA VAL A 7 -6.50 2.80 2.66
C VAL A 7 -6.33 3.96 1.69
N THR A 8 -7.01 5.06 1.96
CA THR A 8 -6.75 6.31 1.24
C THR A 8 -5.81 7.17 2.05
N VAL A 9 -4.90 7.85 1.38
CA VAL A 9 -3.90 8.73 2.01
C VAL A 9 -3.88 10.05 1.28
N VAL A 10 -3.85 11.14 2.05
CA VAL A 10 -3.57 12.48 1.52
C VAL A 10 -2.11 12.77 1.80
N ALA A 11 -1.28 12.72 0.76
CA ALA A 11 0.16 12.97 0.89
C ALA A 11 0.43 14.46 1.16
N PRO A 12 1.53 14.80 1.87
CA PRO A 12 1.94 16.19 2.05
C PRO A 12 2.14 16.86 0.68
N GLY A 13 1.56 18.03 0.49
CA GLY A 13 1.64 18.77 -0.78
C GLY A 13 0.79 18.20 -1.91
N GLY A 14 0.04 17.14 -1.67
CA GLY A 14 -0.78 16.46 -2.68
C GLY A 14 -2.15 17.07 -2.85
N TYR A 15 -2.31 18.32 -3.10
CA TYR A 15 -3.54 19.02 -3.52
C TYR A 15 -4.86 18.48 -2.94
N GLY A 16 -4.81 17.81 -1.77
CA GLY A 16 -5.97 17.28 -1.08
C GLY A 16 -6.63 16.05 -1.73
N LYS A 17 -6.10 15.51 -2.82
CA LYS A 17 -6.69 14.36 -3.51
C LYS A 17 -6.25 13.04 -2.86
N PRO A 18 -7.18 12.26 -2.26
CA PRO A 18 -6.82 10.97 -1.67
C PRO A 18 -6.30 9.99 -2.72
N ARG A 19 -5.30 9.19 -2.33
CA ARG A 19 -4.72 8.14 -3.17
C ARG A 19 -4.77 6.82 -2.42
N PRO A 20 -4.97 5.69 -3.12
CA PRO A 20 -4.91 4.40 -2.45
C PRO A 20 -3.48 4.07 -2.04
N ALA A 21 -3.37 3.39 -0.92
CA ALA A 21 -2.10 2.91 -0.39
C ALA A 21 -2.32 1.61 0.38
N LEU A 22 -1.30 0.77 0.39
CA LEU A 22 -1.33 -0.51 1.09
C LEU A 22 -0.59 -0.38 2.42
N VAL A 23 -1.24 -0.74 3.51
CA VAL A 23 -0.59 -0.78 4.83
C VAL A 23 0.37 -1.97 4.86
N VAL A 24 1.66 -1.68 5.05
CA VAL A 24 2.72 -2.69 5.11
C VAL A 24 3.38 -2.77 6.48
N GLN A 25 3.08 -1.84 7.37
CA GLN A 25 3.60 -1.84 8.73
C GLN A 25 3.15 -3.07 9.49
N SER A 26 4.05 -3.64 10.30
CA SER A 26 3.70 -4.76 11.17
C SER A 26 2.58 -4.37 12.15
N ASP A 27 1.65 -5.28 12.40
CA ASP A 27 0.57 -5.09 13.35
C ASP A 27 1.05 -4.93 14.80
N LEU A 28 2.31 -5.30 15.07
CA LEU A 28 2.94 -5.03 16.38
C LEU A 28 2.97 -3.53 16.68
N PHE A 29 2.99 -2.69 15.67
CA PHE A 29 3.12 -1.24 15.81
C PHE A 29 1.87 -0.49 15.37
N ARG A 30 0.72 -1.16 15.34
CA ARG A 30 -0.54 -0.55 14.82
C ARG A 30 -0.99 0.68 15.61
N ASP A 31 -0.61 0.78 16.86
CA ASP A 31 -0.98 1.91 17.73
C ASP A 31 0.01 3.09 17.64
N HIS A 32 0.99 2.99 16.74
CA HIS A 32 1.94 4.07 16.52
C HIS A 32 1.25 5.28 15.89
N SER A 33 1.76 6.48 16.18
CA SER A 33 1.21 7.74 15.64
C SER A 33 1.49 7.93 14.14
N SER A 34 2.37 7.10 13.56
CA SER A 34 2.68 7.07 12.14
C SER A 34 2.42 5.69 11.59
N ILE A 35 2.14 5.63 10.29
CA ILE A 35 1.87 4.37 9.60
C ILE A 35 2.70 4.30 8.32
N THR A 36 3.34 3.16 8.10
CA THR A 36 4.12 2.90 6.90
C THR A 36 3.26 2.19 5.86
N VAL A 37 3.21 2.77 4.67
CA VAL A 37 2.41 2.29 3.55
C VAL A 37 3.25 2.23 2.28
N CYS A 38 2.80 1.46 1.30
CA CYS A 38 3.25 1.56 -0.08
C CYS A 38 2.18 2.27 -0.88
N LEU A 39 2.52 3.32 -1.60
CA LEU A 39 1.57 4.01 -2.47
C LEU A 39 1.17 3.09 -3.63
N MET A 40 -0.05 3.25 -4.09
CA MET A 40 -0.60 2.49 -5.22
C MET A 40 -0.94 3.42 -6.37
N THR A 41 -0.91 2.88 -7.58
CA THR A 41 -1.22 3.63 -8.80
C THR A 41 -2.01 2.78 -9.78
N SER A 42 -2.88 3.41 -10.56
CA SER A 42 -3.52 2.77 -11.71
C SER A 42 -2.74 2.99 -13.01
N ASP A 43 -1.64 3.73 -12.96
CA ASP A 43 -0.72 3.88 -14.08
C ASP A 43 0.21 2.67 -14.10
N LEU A 44 -0.15 1.65 -14.88
CA LEU A 44 0.53 0.36 -14.89
C LEU A 44 1.83 0.43 -15.67
N ARG A 45 2.89 -0.17 -15.11
CA ARG A 45 4.20 -0.28 -15.76
C ARG A 45 4.74 -1.70 -15.63
N ASP A 46 5.53 -2.10 -16.60
CA ASP A 46 6.16 -3.42 -16.60
C ASP A 46 7.47 -3.37 -15.80
N THR A 47 7.34 -3.36 -14.49
CA THR A 47 8.47 -3.34 -13.55
C THR A 47 8.22 -4.33 -12.41
N PRO A 48 8.19 -5.65 -12.69
CA PRO A 48 7.74 -6.65 -11.71
C PRO A 48 8.64 -6.81 -10.49
N LEU A 49 9.87 -6.30 -10.52
CA LEU A 49 10.78 -6.40 -9.37
C LEU A 49 10.42 -5.43 -8.25
N PHE A 50 9.68 -4.35 -8.54
CA PHE A 50 9.29 -3.39 -7.52
C PHE A 50 7.85 -2.89 -7.64
N ARG A 51 7.04 -3.56 -8.45
CA ARG A 51 5.59 -3.30 -8.52
C ARG A 51 4.83 -4.62 -8.52
N PHE A 52 3.79 -4.68 -7.71
CA PHE A 52 2.90 -5.83 -7.64
C PHE A 52 1.54 -5.44 -8.20
N THR A 53 1.08 -6.12 -9.25
CA THR A 53 -0.18 -5.82 -9.90
C THR A 53 -1.34 -6.49 -9.17
N VAL A 54 -2.37 -5.71 -8.86
CA VAL A 54 -3.56 -6.14 -8.12
C VAL A 54 -4.78 -5.93 -9.02
N PRO A 55 -5.51 -6.99 -9.37
CA PRO A 55 -6.77 -6.83 -10.09
C PRO A 55 -7.85 -6.25 -9.16
N PRO A 56 -8.81 -5.48 -9.70
CA PRO A 56 -9.89 -4.97 -8.87
C PRO A 56 -10.79 -6.11 -8.41
N LYS A 57 -11.12 -6.10 -7.12
CA LYS A 57 -12.02 -7.07 -6.49
C LYS A 57 -12.90 -6.33 -5.49
N SER A 58 -14.09 -6.89 -5.19
CA SER A 58 -14.92 -6.34 -4.14
C SER A 58 -14.20 -6.31 -2.79
N SER A 59 -13.32 -7.29 -2.54
CA SER A 59 -12.58 -7.40 -1.28
C SER A 59 -11.49 -6.35 -1.10
N ASN A 60 -10.94 -5.78 -2.18
CA ASN A 60 -9.87 -4.78 -2.07
C ASN A 60 -10.32 -3.35 -2.33
N GLY A 61 -11.57 -3.15 -2.75
CA GLY A 61 -12.16 -1.83 -2.96
C GLY A 61 -11.61 -1.04 -4.15
N LEU A 62 -10.78 -1.65 -4.99
CA LEU A 62 -10.23 -1.00 -6.17
C LEU A 62 -11.22 -1.04 -7.32
N HIS A 63 -11.25 0.03 -8.12
CA HIS A 63 -12.12 0.12 -9.30
C HIS A 63 -11.40 -0.21 -10.61
N LYS A 64 -10.07 -0.19 -10.58
CA LYS A 64 -9.21 -0.42 -11.75
C LYS A 64 -8.06 -1.34 -11.36
N PRO A 65 -7.47 -2.07 -12.32
CA PRO A 65 -6.20 -2.72 -12.07
C PRO A 65 -5.19 -1.69 -11.55
N SER A 66 -4.48 -2.04 -10.49
CA SER A 66 -3.59 -1.12 -9.81
C SER A 66 -2.29 -1.83 -9.46
N GLN A 67 -1.26 -1.07 -9.15
CA GLN A 67 0.01 -1.63 -8.72
C GLN A 67 0.42 -1.06 -7.37
N VAL A 68 0.89 -1.94 -6.51
CA VAL A 68 1.57 -1.58 -5.27
C VAL A 68 3.01 -1.22 -5.66
N MET A 69 3.41 0.00 -5.34
CA MET A 69 4.75 0.50 -5.64
C MET A 69 5.64 0.34 -4.40
N VAL A 70 6.44 -0.73 -4.36
CA VAL A 70 7.30 -0.94 -3.18
C VAL A 70 8.47 0.04 -3.13
N ASP A 71 8.82 0.67 -4.26
CA ASP A 71 9.79 1.76 -4.33
C ASP A 71 9.23 3.08 -3.79
N GLN A 72 7.91 3.14 -3.54
CA GLN A 72 7.23 4.27 -2.93
C GLN A 72 6.71 3.91 -1.54
N ILE A 73 7.56 3.28 -0.75
CA ILE A 73 7.29 3.05 0.66
C ILE A 73 7.48 4.37 1.41
N VAL A 74 6.46 4.78 2.15
CA VAL A 74 6.46 6.06 2.87
C VAL A 74 5.83 5.87 4.24
N THR A 75 6.22 6.71 5.18
CA THR A 75 5.59 6.75 6.50
C THR A 75 4.87 8.08 6.64
N VAL A 76 3.60 8.02 6.99
CA VAL A 76 2.75 9.19 7.12
C VAL A 76 2.13 9.24 8.50
N ALA A 77 1.77 10.44 8.95
CA ALA A 77 1.02 10.59 10.20
C ALA A 77 -0.33 9.87 10.06
N THR A 78 -0.75 9.18 11.11
CA THR A 78 -2.03 8.46 11.13
C THR A 78 -3.20 9.36 10.77
N ALA A 79 -3.13 10.65 11.12
CA ALA A 79 -4.16 11.63 10.79
C ALA A 79 -4.34 11.86 9.28
N ARG A 80 -3.39 11.44 8.46
CA ARG A 80 -3.49 11.56 6.99
C ARG A 80 -4.17 10.36 6.34
N ILE A 81 -4.44 9.32 7.11
CA ILE A 81 -5.17 8.15 6.62
C ILE A 81 -6.66 8.49 6.63
N GLY A 82 -7.30 8.27 5.48
CA GLY A 82 -8.73 8.46 5.33
C GLY A 82 -9.49 7.16 5.63
N GLU A 83 -10.07 6.58 4.60
CA GLU A 83 -10.90 5.38 4.72
C GLU A 83 -10.10 4.11 4.46
N THR A 84 -10.51 3.01 5.09
CA THR A 84 -10.13 1.66 4.68
C THR A 84 -11.14 1.23 3.61
N ILE A 85 -10.67 1.01 2.38
CA ILE A 85 -11.55 0.67 1.26
C ILE A 85 -11.60 -0.83 0.99
N GLY A 86 -10.68 -1.60 1.56
CA GLY A 86 -10.61 -3.05 1.38
C GLY A 86 -9.29 -3.58 1.91
N ARG A 87 -8.92 -4.78 1.46
CA ARG A 87 -7.65 -5.37 1.83
C ARG A 87 -7.17 -6.38 0.78
N LEU A 88 -5.86 -6.58 0.73
CA LEU A 88 -5.25 -7.66 -0.03
C LEU A 88 -5.36 -8.97 0.77
N ASP A 89 -5.41 -10.09 0.04
CA ASP A 89 -5.39 -11.39 0.70
C ASP A 89 -3.97 -11.78 1.15
N ASP A 90 -3.88 -12.85 1.94
CA ASP A 90 -2.61 -13.26 2.53
C ASP A 90 -1.57 -13.65 1.48
N SER A 91 -1.99 -14.29 0.38
CA SER A 91 -1.07 -14.68 -0.69
C SER A 91 -0.50 -13.46 -1.41
N GLU A 92 -1.32 -12.44 -1.62
CA GLU A 92 -0.87 -11.16 -2.21
C GLU A 92 0.11 -10.46 -1.27
N MET A 93 -0.15 -10.48 0.03
CA MET A 93 0.74 -9.86 1.02
C MET A 93 2.10 -10.57 1.10
N VAL A 94 2.14 -11.90 0.92
CA VAL A 94 3.40 -12.63 0.83
C VAL A 94 4.24 -12.13 -0.35
N GLU A 95 3.62 -11.92 -1.51
CA GLU A 95 4.33 -11.41 -2.68
C GLU A 95 4.82 -9.98 -2.49
N VAL A 96 4.02 -9.11 -1.89
CA VAL A 96 4.42 -7.74 -1.57
C VAL A 96 5.61 -7.76 -0.59
N ALA A 97 5.55 -8.61 0.44
CA ALA A 97 6.63 -8.72 1.41
C ALA A 97 7.94 -9.16 0.75
N ARG A 98 7.86 -10.09 -0.21
CA ARG A 98 9.04 -10.55 -0.97
C ARG A 98 9.66 -9.40 -1.78
N LEU A 99 8.84 -8.61 -2.46
CA LEU A 99 9.33 -7.45 -3.22
C LEU A 99 9.91 -6.37 -2.31
N LEU A 100 9.29 -6.13 -1.15
CA LEU A 100 9.83 -5.20 -0.15
C LEU A 100 11.21 -5.66 0.35
N ALA A 101 11.36 -6.95 0.62
CA ALA A 101 12.65 -7.50 1.05
C ALA A 101 13.73 -7.28 -0.02
N LEU A 102 13.40 -7.49 -1.29
CA LEU A 102 14.30 -7.21 -2.40
C LEU A 102 14.67 -5.73 -2.47
N TRP A 103 13.66 -4.86 -2.40
CA TRP A 103 13.87 -3.42 -2.50
C TRP A 103 14.74 -2.88 -1.36
N LEU A 104 14.53 -3.39 -0.15
CA LEU A 104 15.25 -2.96 1.04
C LEU A 104 16.57 -3.69 1.23
N GLY A 105 16.93 -4.63 0.37
CA GLY A 105 18.19 -5.38 0.47
C GLY A 105 18.19 -6.42 1.58
N LEU A 106 17.01 -6.93 1.97
CA LEU A 106 16.87 -7.93 3.03
C LEU A 106 16.79 -9.36 2.49
N ALA A 107 16.78 -9.50 1.19
CA ALA A 107 16.70 -10.81 0.53
C ALA A 107 17.83 -10.98 -0.49
#